data_7d823b662a96d2716f825af77ad99053
#
_entry.id   7d823b662a96d2716f825af77ad99053
#
_cell.length_a   1.000
_cell.length_b   1.000
_cell.length_c   1.000
_cell.angle_alpha   90.00
_cell.angle_beta   90.00
_cell.angle_gamma   90.00
#
_symmetry.space_group_name_H-M   'P 1'
#
loop_
_entity.id
_entity.type
_entity.pdbx_description
1 polymer ?
#
loop_
_entity_poly.entity_id
_entity_poly.type
_entity_poly.pdbx_seq_one_letter_code
_entity_poly.pdbx_strand_id
1 'polypeptide(L)'
;MGHHDHETSVPSFSAAVITVSDRSAAGLREDATGPAVAELLAREGFRVVSATVVPDVRSRIGEAIREAAAADAALCVTCGGTGLSSRDVTPEATEDVCERMVPGLGELMRATSAAITDHAWVSRATAGTLGRTLVVNVPGSPKGATENLEVVLAPACHGLKMLRAEQAQDCAADRRAAELARAAEALSGKSCVLFDFDGTLADTKPCIVGTATRVLRDFGLTDEEIGDAGRLVGPPFPTAFSLVYSLSEEDAAEVTRRYRAIYGNLGPEAFPLFDGIRELLGDLRAAGKRLAITSSKNERLVHKALAETGIEDLFDAVVAAHDPKHVGKEHLVAGSLAALGCDSADAVMVGDRFYDIEGAAANDVASLGVYLGDTAKPGELERAGATACVDSVADMRRVLLG
;
A
#
# COMPACT_ATOMS: atom_id res chain seq x y z
N MET A 1 24.90 -8.36 -17.30
CA MET A 1 25.55 -8.64 -16.01
C MET A 1 25.93 -7.30 -15.41
N GLY A 2 25.12 -6.77 -14.54
CA GLY A 2 25.35 -5.56 -13.77
C GLY A 2 24.60 -5.74 -12.47
N HIS A 3 25.32 -6.10 -11.40
CA HIS A 3 24.81 -6.11 -10.05
C HIS A 3 24.57 -4.64 -9.66
N HIS A 4 23.32 -4.23 -9.50
CA HIS A 4 23.00 -3.02 -8.77
C HIS A 4 22.93 -3.38 -7.28
N ASP A 5 24.00 -3.03 -6.58
CA ASP A 5 24.04 -3.01 -5.12
C ASP A 5 23.06 -1.93 -4.63
N HIS A 6 21.89 -2.35 -4.19
CA HIS A 6 21.02 -1.51 -3.37
C HIS A 6 21.60 -1.51 -1.94
N GLU A 7 22.48 -0.57 -1.66
CA GLU A 7 22.80 -0.16 -0.29
C GLU A 7 21.56 0.51 0.34
N THR A 8 20.62 -0.31 0.80
CA THR A 8 19.72 0.11 1.86
C THR A 8 20.51 0.04 3.15
N SER A 9 20.99 1.16 3.68
CA SER A 9 21.60 1.23 5.00
C SER A 9 20.57 0.82 6.06
N VAL A 10 20.51 -0.46 6.37
CA VAL A 10 19.77 -0.98 7.50
C VAL A 10 20.43 -0.37 8.76
N PRO A 11 19.68 0.26 9.68
CA PRO A 11 20.26 0.73 10.92
C PRO A 11 20.97 -0.44 11.58
N SER A 12 22.27 -0.31 11.88
CA SER A 12 23.08 -1.35 12.54
C SER A 12 22.60 -1.51 13.98
N PHE A 13 21.60 -2.37 14.20
CA PHE A 13 21.14 -2.69 15.55
C PHE A 13 22.18 -3.53 16.29
N SER A 14 22.31 -3.28 17.59
CA SER A 14 23.12 -4.13 18.48
C SER A 14 22.37 -5.43 18.83
N ALA A 15 23.08 -6.56 18.91
CA ALA A 15 22.49 -7.83 19.29
C ALA A 15 23.33 -8.53 20.37
N ALA A 16 22.64 -9.20 21.31
CA ALA A 16 23.21 -10.11 22.29
C ALA A 16 22.75 -11.54 22.04
N VAL A 17 23.62 -12.51 22.16
CA VAL A 17 23.32 -13.95 22.01
C VAL A 17 23.55 -14.65 23.35
N ILE A 18 22.56 -15.41 23.82
CA ILE A 18 22.61 -16.17 25.07
C ILE A 18 22.35 -17.64 24.76
N THR A 19 23.37 -18.47 24.84
CA THR A 19 23.19 -19.92 24.70
C THR A 19 22.79 -20.51 26.07
N VAL A 20 21.62 -21.17 26.09
CA VAL A 20 21.08 -21.82 27.27
C VAL A 20 21.40 -23.32 27.19
N SER A 21 22.36 -23.78 28.00
CA SER A 21 22.80 -25.17 27.99
C SER A 21 23.62 -25.51 29.25
N ASP A 22 23.12 -26.39 30.10
CA ASP A 22 23.89 -26.92 31.27
C ASP A 22 25.21 -27.53 30.85
N ARG A 23 25.22 -28.29 29.76
CA ARG A 23 26.44 -29.00 29.33
C ARG A 23 27.49 -28.03 28.79
N SER A 24 27.10 -27.02 28.08
CA SER A 24 28.02 -26.00 27.57
C SER A 24 28.49 -25.08 28.71
N ALA A 25 27.58 -24.70 29.62
CA ALA A 25 27.94 -23.90 30.79
C ALA A 25 28.93 -24.61 31.73
N ALA A 26 28.87 -25.95 31.83
CA ALA A 26 29.79 -26.77 32.58
C ALA A 26 31.08 -27.13 31.80
N GLY A 27 31.27 -26.66 30.58
CA GLY A 27 32.41 -26.99 29.72
C GLY A 27 32.44 -28.45 29.22
N LEU A 28 31.34 -29.18 29.33
CA LEU A 28 31.23 -30.58 28.94
C LEU A 28 30.88 -30.75 27.45
N ARG A 29 30.52 -29.66 26.80
CA ARG A 29 30.16 -29.60 25.37
C ARG A 29 30.51 -28.22 24.82
N GLU A 30 31.11 -28.21 23.65
CA GLU A 30 31.31 -26.95 22.90
C GLU A 30 29.99 -26.34 22.48
N ASP A 31 29.87 -25.01 22.60
CA ASP A 31 28.72 -24.28 22.10
C ASP A 31 28.87 -24.05 20.58
N ALA A 32 28.03 -24.74 19.79
CA ALA A 32 27.98 -24.58 18.37
C ALA A 32 26.80 -23.68 17.94
N THR A 33 25.85 -23.42 18.84
CA THR A 33 24.62 -22.68 18.49
C THR A 33 24.80 -21.17 18.59
N GLY A 34 25.41 -20.70 19.69
CA GLY A 34 25.67 -19.27 19.87
C GLY A 34 26.50 -18.66 18.73
N PRO A 35 27.66 -19.28 18.37
CA PRO A 35 28.46 -18.82 17.23
C PRO A 35 27.69 -18.79 15.91
N ALA A 36 26.89 -19.82 15.60
CA ALA A 36 26.08 -19.87 14.37
C ALA A 36 25.02 -18.75 14.29
N VAL A 37 24.36 -18.47 15.43
CA VAL A 37 23.39 -17.37 15.53
C VAL A 37 24.11 -16.01 15.46
N ALA A 38 25.26 -15.85 16.08
CA ALA A 38 26.05 -14.62 16.01
C ALA A 38 26.52 -14.31 14.56
N GLU A 39 26.96 -15.34 13.83
CA GLU A 39 27.37 -15.25 12.43
C GLU A 39 26.18 -14.84 11.53
N LEU A 40 24.99 -15.45 11.71
CA LEU A 40 23.77 -15.08 11.02
C LEU A 40 23.44 -13.61 11.27
N LEU A 41 23.40 -13.17 12.53
CA LEU A 41 23.09 -11.79 12.89
C LEU A 41 24.08 -10.79 12.28
N ALA A 42 25.38 -11.11 12.27
CA ALA A 42 26.40 -10.27 11.64
C ALA A 42 26.19 -10.16 10.11
N ARG A 43 25.86 -11.26 9.45
CA ARG A 43 25.52 -11.29 8.01
C ARG A 43 24.29 -10.42 7.70
N GLU A 44 23.30 -10.41 8.59
CA GLU A 44 22.06 -9.61 8.45
C GLU A 44 22.22 -8.16 8.97
N GLY A 45 23.47 -7.71 9.19
CA GLY A 45 23.78 -6.31 9.52
C GLY A 45 23.68 -5.94 11.01
N PHE A 46 23.47 -6.89 11.91
CA PHE A 46 23.50 -6.63 13.34
C PHE A 46 24.96 -6.59 13.88
N ARG A 47 25.18 -5.66 14.79
CA ARG A 47 26.45 -5.63 15.55
C ARG A 47 26.32 -6.49 16.81
N VAL A 48 26.85 -7.70 16.78
CA VAL A 48 26.87 -8.60 17.96
C VAL A 48 27.79 -8.02 19.04
N VAL A 49 27.20 -7.59 20.17
CA VAL A 49 27.89 -6.92 21.27
C VAL A 49 28.26 -7.87 22.40
N SER A 50 27.57 -9.00 22.53
CA SER A 50 27.89 -10.05 23.51
C SER A 50 27.42 -11.43 23.03
N ALA A 51 28.14 -12.46 23.41
CA ALA A 51 27.75 -13.85 23.28
C ALA A 51 28.12 -14.57 24.60
N THR A 52 27.13 -15.11 25.30
CA THR A 52 27.29 -15.73 26.61
C THR A 52 26.63 -17.10 26.66
N VAL A 53 27.15 -17.98 27.56
CA VAL A 53 26.57 -19.30 27.79
C VAL A 53 26.11 -19.37 29.26
N VAL A 54 24.84 -19.74 29.46
CA VAL A 54 24.24 -19.88 30.80
C VAL A 54 23.66 -21.30 30.99
N PRO A 55 23.57 -21.80 32.24
CA PRO A 55 22.91 -23.07 32.51
C PRO A 55 21.38 -22.95 32.33
N ASP A 56 20.70 -24.09 32.17
CA ASP A 56 19.22 -24.20 32.10
C ASP A 56 18.58 -23.92 33.47
N VAL A 57 18.83 -22.71 34.00
CA VAL A 57 18.30 -22.22 35.29
C VAL A 57 17.57 -20.91 35.05
N ARG A 58 16.28 -20.90 35.38
CA ARG A 58 15.33 -19.79 35.10
C ARG A 58 15.84 -18.41 35.53
N SER A 59 16.40 -18.32 36.77
CA SER A 59 16.97 -17.05 37.28
C SER A 59 18.20 -16.60 36.51
N ARG A 60 19.07 -17.53 36.10
CA ARG A 60 20.32 -17.23 35.37
C ARG A 60 20.05 -16.76 33.95
N ILE A 61 19.05 -17.36 33.31
CA ILE A 61 18.56 -16.93 31.97
C ILE A 61 17.99 -15.52 32.09
N GLY A 62 17.12 -15.26 33.06
CA GLY A 62 16.51 -13.94 33.27
C GLY A 62 17.55 -12.86 33.63
N GLU A 63 18.60 -13.19 34.41
CA GLU A 63 19.72 -12.29 34.69
C GLU A 63 20.45 -11.90 33.40
N ALA A 64 20.82 -12.88 32.57
CA ALA A 64 21.52 -12.63 31.32
C ALA A 64 20.67 -11.78 30.33
N ILE A 65 19.35 -11.99 30.28
CA ILE A 65 18.44 -11.14 29.47
C ILE A 65 18.45 -9.69 30.00
N ARG A 66 18.38 -9.48 31.33
CA ARG A 66 18.44 -8.13 31.92
C ARG A 66 19.80 -7.46 31.68
N GLU A 67 20.90 -8.21 31.77
CA GLU A 67 22.24 -7.70 31.45
C GLU A 67 22.35 -7.25 29.99
N ALA A 68 21.82 -8.03 29.06
CA ALA A 68 21.76 -7.66 27.65
C ALA A 68 20.91 -6.36 27.43
N ALA A 69 19.77 -6.25 28.10
CA ALA A 69 18.94 -5.06 28.05
C ALA A 69 19.63 -3.84 28.69
N ALA A 70 20.28 -4.01 29.83
CA ALA A 70 21.04 -2.96 30.50
C ALA A 70 22.25 -2.47 29.67
N ALA A 71 22.84 -3.34 28.86
CA ALA A 71 23.86 -2.99 27.87
C ALA A 71 23.29 -2.37 26.57
N ASP A 72 22.03 -2.04 26.54
CA ASP A 72 21.28 -1.46 25.39
C ASP A 72 21.38 -2.33 24.12
N ALA A 73 21.42 -3.67 24.26
CA ALA A 73 21.25 -4.54 23.09
C ALA A 73 19.83 -4.35 22.51
N ALA A 74 19.74 -4.07 21.20
CA ALA A 74 18.45 -3.91 20.55
C ALA A 74 17.70 -5.26 20.44
N LEU A 75 18.42 -6.32 20.09
CA LEU A 75 17.92 -7.69 19.98
C LEU A 75 18.68 -8.58 20.98
N CYS A 76 17.96 -9.34 21.79
CA CYS A 76 18.50 -10.39 22.63
C CYS A 76 17.98 -11.74 22.17
N VAL A 77 18.83 -12.62 21.65
CA VAL A 77 18.46 -13.96 21.19
C VAL A 77 18.89 -14.99 22.20
N THR A 78 17.95 -15.75 22.77
CA THR A 78 18.27 -16.91 23.63
C THR A 78 18.16 -18.19 22.80
N CYS A 79 19.17 -19.06 22.88
CA CYS A 79 19.29 -20.29 22.10
C CYS A 79 19.21 -21.51 22.99
N GLY A 80 18.11 -22.24 23.01
CA GLY A 80 17.89 -23.45 23.79
C GLY A 80 16.84 -23.32 24.89
N GLY A 81 16.52 -24.45 25.55
CA GLY A 81 15.54 -24.54 26.64
C GLY A 81 14.10 -24.20 26.23
N THR A 82 13.70 -24.46 24.96
CA THR A 82 12.37 -24.12 24.39
C THR A 82 11.48 -25.34 24.19
N GLY A 83 11.87 -26.52 24.62
CA GLY A 83 11.08 -27.76 24.48
C GLY A 83 10.15 -28.04 25.66
N LEU A 84 9.75 -29.32 25.82
CA LEU A 84 8.82 -29.79 26.85
C LEU A 84 9.48 -30.50 28.02
N SER A 85 10.82 -30.57 28.05
CA SER A 85 11.54 -31.13 29.20
C SER A 85 11.35 -30.24 30.43
N SER A 86 11.37 -30.82 31.62
CA SER A 86 11.31 -30.06 32.88
C SER A 86 12.52 -29.11 33.09
N ARG A 87 13.54 -29.24 32.27
CA ARG A 87 14.74 -28.38 32.27
C ARG A 87 14.59 -27.23 31.25
N ASP A 88 13.68 -27.33 30.32
CA ASP A 88 13.42 -26.29 29.31
C ASP A 88 12.59 -25.16 29.95
N VAL A 89 13.25 -24.13 30.45
CA VAL A 89 12.65 -23.05 31.25
C VAL A 89 12.89 -21.65 30.62
N THR A 90 13.40 -21.62 29.39
CA THR A 90 13.71 -20.36 28.70
C THR A 90 12.47 -19.51 28.44
N PRO A 91 11.31 -20.04 28.00
CA PRO A 91 10.10 -19.25 27.81
C PRO A 91 9.64 -18.60 29.12
N GLU A 92 9.61 -19.36 30.21
CA GLU A 92 9.22 -18.88 31.55
C GLU A 92 10.21 -17.81 32.07
N ALA A 93 11.50 -17.99 31.84
CA ALA A 93 12.50 -16.97 32.22
C ALA A 93 12.32 -15.68 31.42
N THR A 94 11.90 -15.79 30.15
CA THR A 94 11.61 -14.64 29.30
C THR A 94 10.33 -13.93 29.74
N GLU A 95 9.28 -14.67 30.05
CA GLU A 95 8.01 -14.12 30.57
C GLU A 95 8.22 -13.38 31.91
N ASP A 96 9.09 -13.88 32.80
CA ASP A 96 9.41 -13.23 34.09
C ASP A 96 10.07 -11.86 33.97
N VAL A 97 10.75 -11.59 32.86
CA VAL A 97 11.56 -10.38 32.71
C VAL A 97 10.98 -9.39 31.69
N CYS A 98 10.21 -9.89 30.72
CA CYS A 98 9.63 -9.05 29.69
C CYS A 98 8.39 -8.30 30.20
N GLU A 99 8.28 -7.03 29.85
CA GLU A 99 7.15 -6.17 30.18
C GLU A 99 5.92 -6.45 29.29
N ARG A 100 6.16 -6.87 28.06
CA ARG A 100 5.13 -7.19 27.07
C ARG A 100 5.57 -8.40 26.26
N MET A 101 4.66 -9.36 26.05
CA MET A 101 4.91 -10.51 25.21
C MET A 101 4.54 -10.21 23.75
N VAL A 102 5.29 -10.82 22.81
CA VAL A 102 5.10 -10.71 21.36
C VAL A 102 4.86 -12.12 20.78
N PRO A 103 3.69 -12.74 21.03
CA PRO A 103 3.43 -14.13 20.68
C PRO A 103 3.52 -14.43 19.19
N GLY A 104 3.21 -13.44 18.32
CA GLY A 104 3.22 -13.60 16.88
C GLY A 104 4.58 -14.04 16.31
N LEU A 105 5.71 -13.67 16.93
CA LEU A 105 7.02 -14.15 16.49
C LEU A 105 7.18 -15.66 16.76
N GLY A 106 6.73 -16.14 17.93
CA GLY A 106 6.71 -17.57 18.26
C GLY A 106 5.77 -18.37 17.35
N GLU A 107 4.61 -17.81 17.02
CA GLU A 107 3.64 -18.41 16.09
C GLU A 107 4.22 -18.52 14.68
N LEU A 108 4.89 -17.50 14.19
CA LEU A 108 5.53 -17.49 12.87
C LEU A 108 6.64 -18.56 12.79
N MET A 109 7.51 -18.67 13.81
CA MET A 109 8.52 -19.71 13.88
C MET A 109 7.90 -21.11 13.81
N ARG A 110 6.88 -21.38 14.61
CA ARG A 110 6.18 -22.68 14.60
C ARG A 110 5.51 -22.98 13.27
N ALA A 111 4.77 -22.04 12.71
CA ALA A 111 4.05 -22.22 11.45
C ALA A 111 5.00 -22.50 10.29
N THR A 112 6.12 -21.77 10.20
CA THR A 112 7.10 -21.97 9.12
C THR A 112 7.86 -23.28 9.29
N SER A 113 8.30 -23.60 10.50
CA SER A 113 9.02 -24.86 10.77
C SER A 113 8.14 -26.09 10.64
N ALA A 114 6.82 -25.97 10.84
CA ALA A 114 5.87 -27.08 10.66
C ALA A 114 5.77 -27.56 9.20
N ALA A 115 6.13 -26.74 8.23
CA ALA A 115 6.26 -27.16 6.84
C ALA A 115 7.43 -28.15 6.61
N ILE A 116 8.39 -28.21 7.58
CA ILE A 116 9.58 -29.07 7.52
C ILE A 116 9.43 -30.25 8.47
N THR A 117 8.88 -30.04 9.67
CA THR A 117 8.74 -31.06 10.71
C THR A 117 7.56 -30.81 11.64
N ASP A 118 6.78 -31.84 11.92
CA ASP A 118 5.66 -31.78 12.87
C ASP A 118 6.11 -31.47 14.32
N HIS A 119 7.37 -31.72 14.64
CA HIS A 119 7.95 -31.41 15.95
C HIS A 119 7.93 -29.90 16.27
N ALA A 120 7.80 -29.04 15.26
CA ALA A 120 7.71 -27.59 15.43
C ALA A 120 6.51 -27.17 16.31
N TRP A 121 5.40 -27.90 16.26
CA TRP A 121 4.19 -27.59 17.02
C TRP A 121 4.35 -27.72 18.53
N VAL A 122 5.35 -28.48 19.02
CA VAL A 122 5.61 -28.61 20.45
C VAL A 122 6.69 -27.62 20.94
N SER A 123 7.20 -26.76 20.08
CA SER A 123 8.11 -25.68 20.48
C SER A 123 7.36 -24.62 21.28
N ARG A 124 7.89 -24.25 22.45
CA ARG A 124 7.39 -23.18 23.29
C ARG A 124 8.15 -21.85 23.10
N ALA A 125 8.95 -21.77 22.03
CA ALA A 125 9.65 -20.54 21.67
C ALA A 125 8.69 -19.33 21.64
N THR A 126 9.10 -18.25 22.30
CA THR A 126 8.33 -17.02 22.45
C THR A 126 9.20 -15.79 22.25
N ALA A 127 8.61 -14.61 22.29
CA ALA A 127 9.30 -13.34 22.27
C ALA A 127 8.62 -12.32 23.18
N GLY A 128 9.37 -11.33 23.62
CA GLY A 128 8.85 -10.24 24.45
C GLY A 128 9.74 -9.02 24.40
N THR A 129 9.33 -7.92 25.03
CA THR A 129 10.11 -6.68 25.13
C THR A 129 10.49 -6.40 26.58
N LEU A 130 11.73 -5.97 26.78
CA LEU A 130 12.24 -5.46 28.05
C LEU A 130 12.86 -4.07 27.80
N GLY A 131 12.18 -3.00 28.22
CA GLY A 131 12.53 -1.64 27.85
C GLY A 131 12.60 -1.48 26.32
N ARG A 132 13.81 -1.16 25.82
CA ARG A 132 14.08 -0.98 24.37
C ARG A 132 14.70 -2.23 23.69
N THR A 133 14.69 -3.38 24.37
CA THR A 133 15.25 -4.65 23.87
C THR A 133 14.12 -5.59 23.46
N LEU A 134 14.19 -6.13 22.24
CA LEU A 134 13.36 -7.25 21.81
C LEU A 134 14.09 -8.54 22.18
N VAL A 135 13.43 -9.41 22.94
CA VAL A 135 13.93 -10.74 23.33
C VAL A 135 13.25 -11.79 22.47
N VAL A 136 14.04 -12.70 21.87
CA VAL A 136 13.51 -13.79 21.02
C VAL A 136 14.14 -15.11 21.45
N ASN A 137 13.30 -16.10 21.74
CA ASN A 137 13.78 -17.45 22.03
C ASN A 137 13.81 -18.27 20.75
N VAL A 138 14.93 -18.98 20.50
CA VAL A 138 15.08 -19.92 19.39
C VAL A 138 15.49 -21.31 19.87
N PRO A 139 15.32 -22.37 19.07
CA PRO A 139 15.74 -23.74 19.45
C PRO A 139 17.22 -23.85 19.81
N GLY A 140 17.57 -24.93 20.54
CA GLY A 140 18.95 -25.17 20.99
C GLY A 140 19.87 -25.83 19.95
N SER A 141 19.39 -26.25 18.80
CA SER A 141 20.23 -26.80 17.72
C SER A 141 20.69 -25.68 16.78
N PRO A 142 21.95 -25.69 16.29
CA PRO A 142 22.46 -24.66 15.41
C PRO A 142 21.52 -24.42 14.19
N LYS A 143 21.15 -25.49 13.49
CA LYS A 143 20.25 -25.44 12.33
C LYS A 143 18.88 -24.88 12.70
N GLY A 144 18.26 -25.42 13.75
CA GLY A 144 16.91 -24.95 14.14
C GLY A 144 16.92 -23.51 14.66
N ALA A 145 18.00 -23.07 15.32
CA ALA A 145 18.15 -21.70 15.79
C ALA A 145 18.24 -20.70 14.64
N THR A 146 19.11 -20.98 13.66
CA THR A 146 19.31 -20.10 12.50
C THR A 146 18.06 -20.05 11.61
N GLU A 147 17.46 -21.19 11.28
CA GLU A 147 16.24 -21.24 10.46
C GLU A 147 15.07 -20.47 11.11
N ASN A 148 14.88 -20.62 12.43
CA ASN A 148 13.81 -19.91 13.14
C ASN A 148 14.11 -18.41 13.27
N LEU A 149 15.37 -18.03 13.48
CA LEU A 149 15.76 -16.64 13.57
C LEU A 149 15.60 -15.93 12.21
N GLU A 150 16.04 -16.52 11.11
CA GLU A 150 15.90 -15.97 9.75
C GLU A 150 14.44 -15.59 9.44
N VAL A 151 13.50 -16.46 9.79
CA VAL A 151 12.06 -16.26 9.57
C VAL A 151 11.52 -15.03 10.30
N VAL A 152 12.02 -14.73 11.48
CA VAL A 152 11.51 -13.63 12.32
C VAL A 152 12.31 -12.34 12.20
N LEU A 153 13.46 -12.33 11.53
CA LEU A 153 14.31 -11.13 11.46
C LEU A 153 13.61 -9.93 10.80
N ALA A 154 12.89 -10.14 9.71
CA ALA A 154 12.21 -9.04 9.03
C ALA A 154 11.15 -8.36 9.93
N PRO A 155 10.17 -9.08 10.52
CA PRO A 155 9.24 -8.49 11.47
C PRO A 155 9.93 -8.00 12.76
N ALA A 156 10.99 -8.65 13.22
CA ALA A 156 11.77 -8.19 14.38
C ALA A 156 12.44 -6.84 14.10
N CYS A 157 13.08 -6.65 12.95
CA CYS A 157 13.67 -5.37 12.55
C CYS A 157 12.64 -4.24 12.48
N HIS A 158 11.44 -4.55 11.98
CA HIS A 158 10.33 -3.59 11.99
C HIS A 158 9.94 -3.21 13.44
N GLY A 159 9.76 -4.20 14.30
CA GLY A 159 9.47 -3.99 15.73
C GLY A 159 10.56 -3.21 16.45
N LEU A 160 11.85 -3.46 16.15
CA LEU A 160 12.97 -2.73 16.71
C LEU A 160 13.00 -1.26 16.32
N LYS A 161 12.67 -0.93 15.07
CA LYS A 161 12.52 0.47 14.64
C LYS A 161 11.46 1.19 15.48
N MET A 162 10.31 0.56 15.74
CA MET A 162 9.26 1.10 16.60
C MET A 162 9.69 1.22 18.05
N LEU A 163 10.33 0.17 18.60
CA LEU A 163 10.71 0.08 20.01
C LEU A 163 11.81 1.10 20.38
N ARG A 164 12.65 1.46 19.41
CA ARG A 164 13.81 2.34 19.61
C ARG A 164 13.65 3.74 19.03
N ALA A 165 12.51 4.05 18.41
CA ALA A 165 12.20 5.39 17.99
C ALA A 165 12.06 6.32 19.21
N GLU A 166 12.79 7.44 19.24
CA GLU A 166 12.72 8.43 20.33
C GLU A 166 11.39 9.22 20.33
N GLN A 167 10.72 9.24 19.20
CA GLN A 167 9.32 9.63 19.04
C GLN A 167 8.63 8.47 18.34
N ALA A 168 7.38 8.20 18.67
CA ALA A 168 6.58 7.21 17.95
C ALA A 168 6.42 7.68 16.49
N GLN A 169 7.42 7.44 15.68
CA GLN A 169 7.34 7.63 14.24
C GLN A 169 6.34 6.60 13.74
N ASP A 170 5.29 7.09 13.12
CA ASP A 170 4.27 6.28 12.50
C ASP A 170 4.92 5.54 11.32
N CYS A 171 5.26 4.27 11.50
CA CYS A 171 5.89 3.45 10.45
C CYS A 171 5.00 3.37 9.18
N ALA A 172 3.71 3.64 9.30
CA ALA A 172 2.80 3.79 8.17
C ALA A 172 3.08 5.11 7.44
N ALA A 173 3.32 6.20 8.18
CA ALA A 173 3.67 7.51 7.60
C ALA A 173 5.02 7.46 6.86
N ASP A 174 6.04 6.80 7.45
CA ASP A 174 7.36 6.64 6.81
C ASP A 174 7.27 5.83 5.52
N ARG A 175 6.51 4.73 5.54
CA ARG A 175 6.27 3.91 4.33
C ARG A 175 5.51 4.72 3.28
N ARG A 176 4.45 5.44 3.67
CA ARG A 176 3.69 6.31 2.78
C ARG A 176 4.56 7.40 2.17
N ALA A 177 5.42 8.05 2.97
CA ALA A 177 6.36 9.06 2.49
C ALA A 177 7.34 8.48 1.46
N ALA A 178 7.87 7.27 1.68
CA ALA A 178 8.75 6.59 0.75
C ALA A 178 8.04 6.18 -0.55
N GLU A 179 6.78 5.74 -0.48
CA GLU A 179 5.95 5.44 -1.65
C GLU A 179 5.70 6.69 -2.48
N LEU A 180 5.32 7.82 -1.84
CA LEU A 180 5.11 9.09 -2.52
C LEU A 180 6.39 9.64 -3.15
N ALA A 181 7.55 9.48 -2.50
CA ALA A 181 8.82 9.90 -3.07
C ALA A 181 9.18 9.12 -4.35
N ARG A 182 8.98 7.79 -4.36
CA ARG A 182 9.16 6.97 -5.57
C ARG A 182 8.17 7.34 -6.67
N ALA A 183 6.92 7.60 -6.31
CA ALA A 183 5.90 8.05 -7.26
C ALA A 183 6.28 9.41 -7.88
N ALA A 184 6.76 10.35 -7.08
CA ALA A 184 7.24 11.65 -7.55
C ALA A 184 8.46 11.51 -8.48
N GLU A 185 9.42 10.65 -8.15
CA GLU A 185 10.57 10.35 -9.02
C GLU A 185 10.11 9.83 -10.41
N ALA A 186 9.09 9.00 -10.44
CA ALA A 186 8.56 8.43 -11.68
C ALA A 186 7.71 9.41 -12.50
N LEU A 187 6.96 10.31 -11.85
CA LEU A 187 5.87 11.06 -12.49
C LEU A 187 6.06 12.58 -12.51
N SER A 188 6.83 13.18 -11.59
CA SER A 188 6.99 14.65 -11.54
C SER A 188 7.68 15.24 -12.78
N GLY A 189 8.54 14.48 -13.44
CA GLY A 189 9.23 14.89 -14.67
C GLY A 189 8.33 14.93 -15.91
N LYS A 190 7.10 14.37 -15.86
CA LYS A 190 6.19 14.34 -17.02
C LYS A 190 5.71 15.74 -17.38
N SER A 191 5.78 16.10 -18.67
CA SER A 191 5.40 17.43 -19.15
C SER A 191 3.92 17.58 -19.47
N CYS A 192 3.21 16.47 -19.65
CA CYS A 192 1.78 16.43 -19.97
C CYS A 192 1.00 15.64 -18.90
N VAL A 193 -0.09 16.22 -18.43
CA VAL A 193 -0.98 15.55 -17.47
C VAL A 193 -2.37 15.43 -18.07
N LEU A 194 -2.84 14.19 -18.22
CA LEU A 194 -4.16 13.86 -18.74
C LEU A 194 -5.07 13.53 -17.56
N PHE A 195 -6.16 14.23 -17.40
CA PHE A 195 -7.08 14.03 -16.29
C PHE A 195 -8.41 13.43 -16.74
N ASP A 196 -8.88 12.38 -16.08
CA ASP A 196 -10.32 12.15 -16.07
C ASP A 196 -11.03 13.25 -15.27
N PHE A 197 -12.35 13.38 -15.40
CA PHE A 197 -13.14 14.41 -14.73
C PHE A 197 -13.93 13.85 -13.55
N ASP A 198 -14.80 12.86 -13.81
CA ASP A 198 -15.74 12.31 -12.83
C ASP A 198 -15.00 11.42 -11.82
N GLY A 199 -15.04 11.74 -10.52
CA GLY A 199 -14.32 11.00 -9.47
C GLY A 199 -12.83 11.32 -9.36
N THR A 200 -12.28 12.09 -10.31
CA THR A 200 -10.87 12.49 -10.36
C THR A 200 -10.68 13.98 -10.01
N LEU A 201 -11.36 14.86 -10.71
CA LEU A 201 -11.34 16.31 -10.45
C LEU A 201 -12.55 16.78 -9.66
N ALA A 202 -13.70 16.12 -9.85
CA ALA A 202 -14.97 16.48 -9.23
C ALA A 202 -15.68 15.26 -8.63
N ASP A 203 -16.29 15.44 -7.46
CA ASP A 203 -17.17 14.44 -6.84
C ASP A 203 -18.55 14.46 -7.46
N THR A 204 -18.64 13.93 -8.65
CA THR A 204 -19.89 13.89 -9.44
C THR A 204 -20.74 12.65 -9.14
N LYS A 205 -20.22 11.64 -8.45
CA LYS A 205 -20.91 10.37 -8.17
C LYS A 205 -22.28 10.57 -7.51
N PRO A 206 -22.45 11.39 -6.47
CA PRO A 206 -23.76 11.57 -5.85
C PRO A 206 -24.81 12.09 -6.83
N CYS A 207 -24.42 13.02 -7.68
CA CYS A 207 -25.30 13.64 -8.67
C CYS A 207 -25.64 12.70 -9.83
N ILE A 208 -24.65 11.94 -10.32
CA ILE A 208 -24.85 10.90 -11.35
C ILE A 208 -25.82 9.84 -10.82
N VAL A 209 -25.54 9.28 -9.64
CA VAL A 209 -26.35 8.24 -9.01
C VAL A 209 -27.77 8.72 -8.72
N GLY A 210 -27.91 9.90 -8.13
CA GLY A 210 -29.24 10.48 -7.83
C GLY A 210 -30.09 10.71 -9.08
N THR A 211 -29.49 11.27 -10.14
CA THR A 211 -30.19 11.48 -11.42
C THR A 211 -30.55 10.16 -12.10
N ALA A 212 -29.63 9.20 -12.13
CA ALA A 212 -29.87 7.88 -12.73
C ALA A 212 -30.98 7.13 -11.99
N THR A 213 -30.93 7.10 -10.66
CA THR A 213 -31.96 6.46 -9.82
C THR A 213 -33.34 7.05 -10.10
N ARG A 214 -33.42 8.37 -10.18
CA ARG A 214 -34.69 9.03 -10.52
C ARG A 214 -35.21 8.59 -11.88
N VAL A 215 -34.36 8.61 -12.90
CA VAL A 215 -34.76 8.25 -14.27
C VAL A 215 -35.16 6.79 -14.38
N LEU A 216 -34.46 5.90 -13.70
CA LEU A 216 -34.76 4.45 -13.67
C LEU A 216 -36.10 4.17 -12.99
N ARG A 217 -36.44 4.88 -11.91
CA ARG A 217 -37.79 4.83 -11.28
C ARG A 217 -38.87 5.33 -12.25
N ASP A 218 -38.65 6.48 -12.89
CA ASP A 218 -39.56 7.03 -13.86
C ASP A 218 -39.73 6.15 -15.13
N PHE A 219 -38.74 5.29 -15.37
CA PHE A 219 -38.76 4.28 -16.44
C PHE A 219 -39.52 3.03 -16.04
N GLY A 220 -39.72 2.78 -14.72
CA GLY A 220 -40.53 1.69 -14.19
C GLY A 220 -39.78 0.64 -13.40
N LEU A 221 -38.50 0.81 -13.11
CA LEU A 221 -37.73 -0.09 -12.23
C LEU A 221 -38.08 0.19 -10.75
N THR A 222 -38.20 -0.85 -9.98
CA THR A 222 -38.34 -0.79 -8.52
C THR A 222 -36.99 -0.47 -7.84
N ASP A 223 -37.05 -0.01 -6.58
CA ASP A 223 -35.81 0.26 -5.83
C ASP A 223 -34.93 -0.99 -5.62
N GLU A 224 -35.55 -2.16 -5.54
CA GLU A 224 -34.85 -3.45 -5.44
C GLU A 224 -34.09 -3.78 -6.74
N GLU A 225 -34.69 -3.55 -7.90
CA GLU A 225 -34.08 -3.75 -9.22
C GLU A 225 -32.95 -2.72 -9.49
N ILE A 226 -33.13 -1.48 -9.03
CA ILE A 226 -32.11 -0.44 -9.15
C ILE A 226 -30.89 -0.76 -8.29
N GLY A 227 -31.09 -1.17 -7.05
CA GLY A 227 -30.02 -1.53 -6.11
C GLY A 227 -28.95 -0.44 -6.01
N ASP A 228 -27.66 -0.84 -6.10
CA ASP A 228 -26.56 0.11 -6.12
C ASP A 228 -26.33 0.70 -7.53
N ALA A 229 -26.85 1.91 -7.74
CA ALA A 229 -26.67 2.66 -8.99
C ALA A 229 -25.24 3.28 -9.12
N GLY A 230 -24.40 3.19 -8.10
CA GLY A 230 -22.98 3.60 -8.17
C GLY A 230 -22.19 2.84 -9.24
N ARG A 231 -22.64 1.63 -9.61
CA ARG A 231 -22.06 0.84 -10.70
C ARG A 231 -22.15 1.49 -12.09
N LEU A 232 -22.97 2.52 -12.23
CA LEU A 232 -23.08 3.31 -13.47
C LEU A 232 -21.93 4.30 -13.67
N VAL A 233 -21.18 4.61 -12.61
CA VAL A 233 -20.06 5.57 -12.69
C VAL A 233 -18.84 4.88 -13.29
N GLY A 234 -18.33 5.44 -14.38
CA GLY A 234 -17.18 4.95 -15.14
C GLY A 234 -17.51 4.59 -16.58
N PRO A 235 -18.34 3.56 -16.87
CA PRO A 235 -18.68 3.24 -18.24
C PRO A 235 -19.52 4.33 -18.92
N PRO A 236 -19.36 4.53 -20.23
CA PRO A 236 -20.15 5.53 -20.96
C PRO A 236 -21.63 5.14 -21.09
N PHE A 237 -22.52 6.14 -21.08
CA PHE A 237 -23.93 5.96 -21.40
C PHE A 237 -24.16 6.00 -22.93
N PRO A 238 -24.98 5.10 -23.51
CA PRO A 238 -25.96 4.19 -22.89
C PRO A 238 -25.42 2.85 -22.39
N THR A 239 -24.20 2.47 -22.74
CA THR A 239 -23.63 1.13 -22.47
C THR A 239 -23.71 0.75 -20.98
N ALA A 240 -23.48 1.68 -20.06
CA ALA A 240 -23.58 1.43 -18.62
C ALA A 240 -24.99 0.92 -18.22
N PHE A 241 -26.06 1.49 -18.75
CA PHE A 241 -27.42 1.05 -18.45
C PHE A 241 -27.71 -0.37 -18.95
N SER A 242 -27.22 -0.70 -20.15
CA SER A 242 -27.35 -2.07 -20.67
C SER A 242 -26.56 -3.07 -19.81
N LEU A 243 -25.31 -2.75 -19.43
CA LEU A 243 -24.46 -3.65 -18.66
C LEU A 243 -24.96 -3.87 -17.21
N VAL A 244 -25.44 -2.80 -16.56
CA VAL A 244 -25.81 -2.86 -15.13
C VAL A 244 -27.23 -3.39 -14.93
N TYR A 245 -28.17 -3.01 -15.81
CA TYR A 245 -29.60 -3.31 -15.67
C TYR A 245 -30.15 -4.24 -16.76
N SER A 246 -29.28 -4.76 -17.62
CA SER A 246 -29.68 -5.65 -18.73
C SER A 246 -30.77 -5.04 -19.63
N LEU A 247 -30.78 -3.71 -19.77
CA LEU A 247 -31.71 -3.02 -20.66
C LEU A 247 -31.38 -3.30 -22.12
N SER A 248 -32.39 -3.36 -22.96
CA SER A 248 -32.21 -3.40 -24.42
C SER A 248 -31.46 -2.13 -24.90
N GLU A 249 -30.86 -2.19 -26.08
CA GLU A 249 -30.19 -1.00 -26.66
C GLU A 249 -31.17 0.19 -26.80
N GLU A 250 -32.44 -0.07 -27.15
CA GLU A 250 -33.47 0.93 -27.26
C GLU A 250 -33.85 1.56 -25.92
N ASP A 251 -34.07 0.72 -24.90
CA ASP A 251 -34.41 1.17 -23.54
C ASP A 251 -33.24 1.92 -22.90
N ALA A 252 -32.00 1.43 -23.03
CA ALA A 252 -30.83 2.10 -22.55
C ALA A 252 -30.60 3.48 -23.22
N ALA A 253 -30.89 3.58 -24.51
CA ALA A 253 -30.84 4.86 -25.22
C ALA A 253 -31.92 5.83 -24.71
N GLU A 254 -33.15 5.35 -24.47
CA GLU A 254 -34.25 6.14 -23.92
C GLU A 254 -33.95 6.63 -22.51
N VAL A 255 -33.49 5.73 -21.61
CA VAL A 255 -33.07 6.09 -20.26
C VAL A 255 -31.93 7.12 -20.29
N THR A 256 -30.96 6.93 -21.18
CA THR A 256 -29.87 7.89 -21.39
C THR A 256 -30.37 9.26 -21.85
N ARG A 257 -31.33 9.29 -22.76
CA ARG A 257 -31.94 10.54 -23.23
C ARG A 257 -32.61 11.29 -22.07
N ARG A 258 -33.42 10.60 -21.26
CA ARG A 258 -34.05 11.17 -20.05
C ARG A 258 -33.03 11.65 -19.04
N TYR A 259 -32.01 10.84 -18.79
CA TYR A 259 -30.89 11.20 -17.91
C TYR A 259 -30.22 12.50 -18.37
N ARG A 260 -29.83 12.59 -19.64
CA ARG A 260 -29.17 13.78 -20.20
C ARG A 260 -30.03 15.02 -20.14
N ALA A 261 -31.35 14.85 -20.29
CA ALA A 261 -32.31 15.96 -20.18
C ALA A 261 -32.37 16.56 -18.76
N ILE A 262 -32.20 15.75 -17.73
CA ILE A 262 -32.15 16.22 -16.34
C ILE A 262 -30.73 16.69 -15.99
N TYR A 263 -29.72 15.83 -16.12
CA TYR A 263 -28.35 16.09 -15.73
C TYR A 263 -27.75 17.29 -16.47
N GLY A 264 -28.04 17.44 -17.74
CA GLY A 264 -27.56 18.54 -18.55
C GLY A 264 -28.17 19.93 -18.20
N ASN A 265 -29.18 19.97 -17.35
CA ASN A 265 -29.80 21.21 -16.86
C ASN A 265 -29.48 21.51 -15.38
N LEU A 266 -28.67 20.65 -14.71
CA LEU A 266 -28.18 20.91 -13.34
C LEU A 266 -27.18 22.06 -13.36
N GLY A 267 -27.08 22.78 -12.24
CA GLY A 267 -26.13 23.87 -12.05
C GLY A 267 -24.76 23.38 -11.56
N PRO A 268 -23.89 24.29 -11.09
CA PRO A 268 -22.53 23.97 -10.62
C PRO A 268 -22.51 22.98 -9.47
N GLU A 269 -23.58 22.86 -8.70
CA GLU A 269 -23.73 21.89 -7.62
C GLU A 269 -23.66 20.42 -8.10
N ALA A 270 -23.79 20.17 -9.37
CA ALA A 270 -23.64 18.84 -9.96
C ALA A 270 -22.18 18.44 -10.20
N PHE A 271 -21.26 19.39 -10.11
CA PHE A 271 -19.85 19.22 -10.44
C PHE A 271 -18.91 19.75 -9.34
N PRO A 272 -19.12 19.41 -8.05
CA PRO A 272 -18.27 19.93 -6.99
C PRO A 272 -16.84 19.41 -7.17
N LEU A 273 -15.88 20.34 -7.36
CA LEU A 273 -14.47 19.98 -7.40
C LEU A 273 -14.06 19.45 -6.03
N PHE A 274 -13.14 18.47 -6.01
CA PHE A 274 -12.48 18.12 -4.76
C PHE A 274 -11.64 19.30 -4.25
N ASP A 275 -11.55 19.43 -2.93
CA ASP A 275 -10.80 20.51 -2.28
C ASP A 275 -9.34 20.53 -2.73
N GLY A 276 -8.86 21.68 -3.19
CA GLY A 276 -7.50 21.88 -3.66
C GLY A 276 -7.25 21.56 -5.15
N ILE A 277 -8.22 21.07 -5.88
CA ILE A 277 -8.06 20.75 -7.33
C ILE A 277 -7.74 22.00 -8.15
N ARG A 278 -8.44 23.12 -7.90
CA ARG A 278 -8.19 24.37 -8.65
C ARG A 278 -6.76 24.86 -8.45
N GLU A 279 -6.28 24.84 -7.22
CA GLU A 279 -4.92 25.19 -6.84
C GLU A 279 -3.91 24.26 -7.48
N LEU A 280 -4.15 22.95 -7.46
CA LEU A 280 -3.29 21.95 -8.10
C LEU A 280 -3.15 22.23 -9.61
N LEU A 281 -4.25 22.44 -10.31
CA LEU A 281 -4.23 22.73 -11.76
C LEU A 281 -3.44 24.03 -12.06
N GLY A 282 -3.64 25.07 -11.23
CA GLY A 282 -2.88 26.31 -11.33
C GLY A 282 -1.37 26.11 -11.12
N ASP A 283 -0.98 25.33 -10.13
CA ASP A 283 0.42 25.01 -9.84
C ASP A 283 1.08 24.17 -10.96
N LEU A 284 0.36 23.22 -11.53
CA LEU A 284 0.83 22.44 -12.68
C LEU A 284 1.08 23.34 -13.90
N ARG A 285 0.17 24.28 -14.16
CA ARG A 285 0.33 25.28 -15.24
C ARG A 285 1.53 26.19 -14.96
N ALA A 286 1.69 26.67 -13.73
CA ALA A 286 2.83 27.51 -13.34
C ALA A 286 4.17 26.76 -13.47
N ALA A 287 4.18 25.44 -13.29
CA ALA A 287 5.30 24.56 -13.52
C ALA A 287 5.55 24.26 -15.03
N GLY A 288 4.76 24.85 -15.93
CA GLY A 288 4.92 24.69 -17.38
C GLY A 288 4.35 23.38 -17.95
N LYS A 289 3.54 22.65 -17.19
CA LYS A 289 2.90 21.42 -17.66
C LYS A 289 1.71 21.73 -18.58
N ARG A 290 1.51 20.90 -19.59
CA ARG A 290 0.35 20.91 -20.47
C ARG A 290 -0.71 19.99 -19.90
N LEU A 291 -1.96 20.47 -19.84
CA LEU A 291 -3.06 19.76 -19.22
C LEU A 291 -4.14 19.42 -20.24
N ALA A 292 -4.65 18.19 -20.20
CA ALA A 292 -5.81 17.80 -20.98
C ALA A 292 -6.86 17.11 -20.12
N ILE A 293 -8.13 17.34 -20.44
CA ILE A 293 -9.22 16.47 -20.00
C ILE A 293 -9.29 15.27 -20.95
N THR A 294 -9.40 14.08 -20.37
CA THR A 294 -9.47 12.79 -21.06
C THR A 294 -10.62 11.99 -20.47
N SER A 295 -11.85 12.25 -20.86
CA SER A 295 -13.04 11.73 -20.15
C SER A 295 -13.98 10.92 -21.05
N SER A 296 -14.52 9.83 -20.50
CA SER A 296 -15.58 9.03 -21.13
C SER A 296 -16.97 9.72 -21.07
N LYS A 297 -17.06 10.84 -20.36
CA LYS A 297 -18.26 11.67 -20.32
C LYS A 297 -18.55 12.31 -21.67
N ASN A 298 -19.83 12.52 -21.97
CA ASN A 298 -20.21 13.23 -23.19
C ASN A 298 -19.58 14.62 -23.28
N GLU A 299 -18.97 14.96 -24.42
CA GLU A 299 -18.21 16.19 -24.66
C GLU A 299 -18.96 17.47 -24.23
N ARG A 300 -20.23 17.60 -24.61
CA ARG A 300 -21.06 18.75 -24.23
C ARG A 300 -21.20 18.89 -22.71
N LEU A 301 -21.29 17.76 -21.99
CA LEU A 301 -21.40 17.76 -20.53
C LEU A 301 -20.05 18.06 -19.86
N VAL A 302 -18.95 17.66 -20.48
CA VAL A 302 -17.60 18.02 -20.01
C VAL A 302 -17.39 19.54 -20.12
N HIS A 303 -17.62 20.13 -21.29
CA HIS A 303 -17.49 21.58 -21.47
C HIS A 303 -18.40 22.36 -20.51
N LYS A 304 -19.66 21.90 -20.33
CA LYS A 304 -20.54 22.50 -19.34
C LYS A 304 -19.92 22.44 -17.92
N ALA A 305 -19.43 21.28 -17.51
CA ALA A 305 -18.86 21.09 -16.19
C ALA A 305 -17.61 21.97 -15.98
N LEU A 306 -16.74 22.06 -16.97
CA LEU A 306 -15.55 22.92 -16.94
C LEU A 306 -15.90 24.41 -16.84
N ALA A 307 -16.90 24.85 -17.60
CA ALA A 307 -17.40 26.23 -17.55
C ALA A 307 -18.05 26.57 -16.20
N GLU A 308 -18.94 25.69 -15.70
CA GLU A 308 -19.62 25.87 -14.39
C GLU A 308 -18.63 25.85 -13.21
N THR A 309 -17.58 25.05 -13.30
CA THR A 309 -16.52 25.00 -12.29
C THR A 309 -15.45 26.10 -12.49
N GLY A 310 -15.44 26.77 -13.65
CA GLY A 310 -14.49 27.85 -13.98
C GLY A 310 -13.03 27.38 -14.03
N ILE A 311 -12.78 26.16 -14.54
CA ILE A 311 -11.43 25.59 -14.72
C ILE A 311 -11.08 25.33 -16.20
N GLU A 312 -11.98 25.68 -17.13
CA GLU A 312 -11.80 25.38 -18.55
C GLU A 312 -10.52 25.97 -19.13
N ASP A 313 -10.20 27.23 -18.79
CA ASP A 313 -8.99 27.93 -19.24
C ASP A 313 -7.67 27.34 -18.71
N LEU A 314 -7.73 26.40 -17.79
CA LEU A 314 -6.54 25.72 -17.25
C LEU A 314 -6.10 24.54 -18.15
N PHE A 315 -6.93 24.11 -19.11
CA PHE A 315 -6.64 22.98 -19.98
C PHE A 315 -6.26 23.44 -21.39
N ASP A 316 -5.23 22.79 -21.95
CA ASP A 316 -4.79 23.03 -23.33
C ASP A 316 -5.63 22.22 -24.33
N ALA A 317 -6.26 21.14 -23.88
CA ALA A 317 -7.12 20.29 -24.69
C ALA A 317 -8.24 19.65 -23.88
N VAL A 318 -9.39 19.41 -24.51
CA VAL A 318 -10.49 18.62 -23.96
C VAL A 318 -10.81 17.50 -24.95
N VAL A 319 -10.58 16.26 -24.53
CA VAL A 319 -10.88 15.06 -25.31
C VAL A 319 -11.91 14.24 -24.54
N ALA A 320 -13.12 14.18 -25.08
CA ALA A 320 -14.26 13.56 -24.44
C ALA A 320 -15.04 12.69 -25.43
N ALA A 321 -15.97 11.88 -24.93
CA ALA A 321 -16.74 10.97 -25.77
C ALA A 321 -17.66 11.74 -26.74
N HIS A 322 -17.33 11.70 -28.02
CA HIS A 322 -18.13 12.29 -29.11
C HIS A 322 -19.13 11.29 -29.68
N ASP A 323 -18.72 10.03 -29.89
CA ASP A 323 -19.55 8.94 -30.44
C ASP A 323 -19.57 7.73 -29.49
N PRO A 324 -20.77 7.22 -29.11
CA PRO A 324 -20.87 6.02 -28.25
C PRO A 324 -20.21 4.75 -28.80
N LYS A 325 -19.92 4.69 -30.09
CA LYS A 325 -19.34 3.51 -30.74
C LYS A 325 -17.81 3.43 -30.70
N HIS A 326 -17.12 4.49 -30.26
CA HIS A 326 -15.66 4.62 -30.29
C HIS A 326 -15.10 5.10 -28.94
N VAL A 327 -15.59 4.56 -27.83
CA VAL A 327 -15.36 5.15 -26.51
C VAL A 327 -14.56 4.23 -25.58
N GLY A 328 -13.54 3.60 -26.11
CA GLY A 328 -12.51 3.02 -25.25
C GLY A 328 -11.62 4.12 -24.70
N LYS A 329 -11.24 4.05 -23.41
CA LYS A 329 -10.36 5.04 -22.79
C LYS A 329 -9.01 5.15 -23.53
N GLU A 330 -8.55 4.06 -24.13
CA GLU A 330 -7.35 4.01 -24.97
C GLU A 330 -7.37 5.00 -26.13
N HIS A 331 -8.52 5.18 -26.79
CA HIS A 331 -8.67 6.14 -27.88
C HIS A 331 -8.70 7.58 -27.39
N LEU A 332 -9.27 7.82 -26.20
CA LEU A 332 -9.28 9.14 -25.57
C LEU A 332 -7.88 9.55 -25.13
N VAL A 333 -7.10 8.63 -24.58
CA VAL A 333 -5.69 8.86 -24.22
C VAL A 333 -4.87 9.19 -25.48
N ALA A 334 -5.00 8.38 -26.53
CA ALA A 334 -4.32 8.66 -27.81
C ALA A 334 -4.72 10.03 -28.39
N GLY A 335 -6.01 10.36 -28.34
CA GLY A 335 -6.51 11.67 -28.76
C GLY A 335 -5.93 12.82 -27.96
N SER A 336 -5.78 12.67 -26.64
CA SER A 336 -5.21 13.69 -25.77
C SER A 336 -3.71 13.90 -26.02
N LEU A 337 -2.96 12.82 -26.25
CA LEU A 337 -1.54 12.91 -26.65
C LEU A 337 -1.38 13.68 -27.95
N ALA A 338 -2.21 13.35 -28.96
CA ALA A 338 -2.20 14.03 -30.24
C ALA A 338 -2.59 15.52 -30.14
N ALA A 339 -3.64 15.84 -29.35
CA ALA A 339 -4.09 17.20 -29.13
C ALA A 339 -3.04 18.06 -28.42
N LEU A 340 -2.34 17.48 -27.46
CA LEU A 340 -1.23 18.14 -26.76
C LEU A 340 0.08 18.13 -27.57
N GLY A 341 0.21 17.32 -28.62
CA GLY A 341 1.50 17.09 -29.30
C GLY A 341 2.54 16.53 -28.33
N CYS A 342 2.18 15.52 -27.56
CA CYS A 342 2.98 14.96 -26.48
C CYS A 342 3.29 13.49 -26.75
N ASP A 343 4.54 13.09 -26.52
CA ASP A 343 4.92 11.68 -26.55
C ASP A 343 4.42 10.96 -25.30
N SER A 344 4.10 9.67 -25.43
CA SER A 344 3.59 8.85 -24.31
C SER A 344 4.56 8.81 -23.12
N ALA A 345 5.87 8.78 -23.42
CA ALA A 345 6.91 8.79 -22.39
C ALA A 345 6.90 10.05 -21.51
N ASP A 346 6.39 11.17 -22.02
CA ASP A 346 6.32 12.46 -21.32
C ASP A 346 4.96 12.78 -20.73
N ALA A 347 4.03 11.82 -20.78
CA ALA A 347 2.68 11.97 -20.29
C ALA A 347 2.41 11.12 -19.04
N VAL A 348 1.43 11.57 -18.24
CA VAL A 348 0.82 10.80 -17.16
C VAL A 348 -0.70 10.91 -17.22
N MET A 349 -1.40 9.79 -17.14
CA MET A 349 -2.87 9.75 -16.99
C MET A 349 -3.23 9.71 -15.51
N VAL A 350 -4.11 10.60 -15.09
CA VAL A 350 -4.66 10.66 -13.73
C VAL A 350 -6.13 10.27 -13.78
N GLY A 351 -6.50 9.22 -13.06
CA GLY A 351 -7.87 8.73 -13.07
C GLY A 351 -8.21 7.87 -11.86
N ASP A 352 -9.51 7.69 -11.61
CA ASP A 352 -10.06 7.01 -10.45
C ASP A 352 -10.61 5.61 -10.74
N ARG A 353 -10.57 5.16 -12.01
CA ARG A 353 -11.07 3.84 -12.40
C ARG A 353 -10.01 3.04 -13.15
N PHE A 354 -10.14 1.71 -13.07
CA PHE A 354 -9.26 0.79 -13.79
C PHE A 354 -9.22 1.07 -15.32
N TYR A 355 -10.30 1.59 -15.91
CA TYR A 355 -10.35 1.99 -17.33
C TYR A 355 -9.32 3.05 -17.68
N ASP A 356 -9.04 3.99 -16.76
CA ASP A 356 -8.05 5.05 -16.95
C ASP A 356 -6.65 4.46 -16.99
N ILE A 357 -6.39 3.52 -16.09
CA ILE A 357 -5.09 2.84 -15.97
C ILE A 357 -4.83 1.94 -17.18
N GLU A 358 -5.84 1.13 -17.58
CA GLU A 358 -5.74 0.27 -18.76
C GLU A 358 -5.63 1.08 -20.05
N GLY A 359 -6.39 2.17 -20.18
CA GLY A 359 -6.32 3.07 -21.33
C GLY A 359 -4.97 3.78 -21.44
N ALA A 360 -4.35 4.15 -20.31
CA ALA A 360 -3.00 4.67 -20.27
C ALA A 360 -1.97 3.62 -20.69
N ALA A 361 -2.05 2.41 -20.11
CA ALA A 361 -1.16 1.30 -20.42
C ALA A 361 -1.20 0.89 -21.91
N ALA A 362 -2.39 0.91 -22.53
CA ALA A 362 -2.56 0.63 -23.95
C ALA A 362 -1.83 1.63 -24.89
N ASN A 363 -1.43 2.79 -24.35
CA ASN A 363 -0.72 3.84 -25.07
C ASN A 363 0.72 4.05 -24.53
N ASP A 364 1.24 3.13 -23.72
CA ASP A 364 2.55 3.25 -23.06
C ASP A 364 2.67 4.54 -22.21
N VAL A 365 1.57 5.02 -21.64
CA VAL A 365 1.50 6.19 -20.77
C VAL A 365 1.54 5.75 -19.31
N ALA A 366 2.38 6.39 -18.49
CA ALA A 366 2.37 6.20 -17.04
C ALA A 366 1.04 6.66 -16.44
N SER A 367 0.62 6.07 -15.30
CA SER A 367 -0.67 6.40 -14.69
C SER A 367 -0.57 6.66 -13.19
N LEU A 368 -1.34 7.62 -12.72
CA LEU A 368 -1.56 7.92 -11.31
C LEU A 368 -3.03 7.63 -10.97
N GLY A 369 -3.24 6.57 -10.21
CA GLY A 369 -4.55 6.22 -9.69
C GLY A 369 -4.94 7.11 -8.52
N VAL A 370 -6.19 7.57 -8.44
CA VAL A 370 -6.67 8.43 -7.36
C VAL A 370 -7.89 7.84 -6.66
N TYR A 371 -7.89 7.84 -5.33
CA TYR A 371 -8.99 7.39 -4.46
C TYR A 371 -9.63 8.59 -3.74
N LEU A 372 -10.00 9.64 -4.48
CA LEU A 372 -10.60 10.86 -3.91
C LEU A 372 -12.10 10.70 -3.66
N GLY A 373 -12.81 10.09 -4.61
CA GLY A 373 -14.22 9.74 -4.49
C GLY A 373 -14.40 8.25 -4.23
N ASP A 374 -15.48 7.83 -3.65
CA ASP A 374 -15.81 6.41 -3.42
C ASP A 374 -16.25 5.72 -4.73
N THR A 375 -15.40 5.78 -5.77
CA THR A 375 -15.65 5.26 -7.14
C THR A 375 -14.93 3.95 -7.39
N ALA A 376 -13.66 3.83 -7.00
CA ALA A 376 -12.88 2.61 -7.11
C ALA A 376 -12.89 1.79 -5.81
N LYS A 377 -12.83 0.47 -5.93
CA LYS A 377 -12.64 -0.42 -4.78
C LYS A 377 -11.19 -0.42 -4.32
N PRO A 378 -10.92 -0.64 -3.00
CA PRO A 378 -9.55 -0.75 -2.52
C PRO A 378 -8.71 -1.77 -3.31
N GLY A 379 -7.55 -1.35 -3.78
CA GLY A 379 -6.64 -2.16 -4.60
C GLY A 379 -7.07 -2.37 -6.04
N GLU A 380 -8.11 -1.70 -6.54
CA GLU A 380 -8.58 -1.78 -7.94
C GLU A 380 -7.53 -1.21 -8.89
N LEU A 381 -7.01 -0.03 -8.58
CA LEU A 381 -6.09 0.71 -9.43
C LEU A 381 -4.70 0.07 -9.48
N GLU A 382 -4.22 -0.45 -8.35
CA GLU A 382 -2.97 -1.21 -8.27
C GLU A 382 -3.04 -2.50 -9.09
N ARG A 383 -4.17 -3.24 -9.00
CA ARG A 383 -4.37 -4.45 -9.82
C ARG A 383 -4.47 -4.16 -11.31
N ALA A 384 -4.95 -3.00 -11.69
CA ALA A 384 -4.96 -2.53 -13.08
C ALA A 384 -3.57 -2.11 -13.57
N GLY A 385 -2.57 -2.02 -12.69
CA GLY A 385 -1.19 -1.69 -13.04
C GLY A 385 -0.85 -0.20 -12.97
N ALA A 386 -1.54 0.58 -12.13
CA ALA A 386 -1.21 1.98 -11.91
C ALA A 386 0.28 2.12 -11.48
N THR A 387 0.98 3.10 -12.05
CA THR A 387 2.37 3.41 -11.70
C THR A 387 2.49 3.83 -10.23
N ALA A 388 1.49 4.56 -9.74
CA ALA A 388 1.33 4.93 -8.34
C ALA A 388 -0.15 5.19 -8.03
N CYS A 389 -0.51 5.16 -6.73
CA CYS A 389 -1.84 5.52 -6.26
C CYS A 389 -1.77 6.52 -5.11
N VAL A 390 -2.74 7.45 -5.06
CA VAL A 390 -2.87 8.47 -4.01
C VAL A 390 -4.33 8.60 -3.57
N ASP A 391 -4.55 9.09 -2.35
CA ASP A 391 -5.87 9.23 -1.72
C ASP A 391 -6.18 10.67 -1.28
N SER A 392 -5.32 11.62 -1.67
CA SER A 392 -5.53 13.05 -1.41
C SER A 392 -5.01 13.93 -2.55
N VAL A 393 -5.60 15.11 -2.71
CA VAL A 393 -5.13 16.12 -3.66
C VAL A 393 -3.74 16.63 -3.28
N ALA A 394 -3.40 16.65 -1.99
CA ALA A 394 -2.08 17.02 -1.51
C ALA A 394 -1.00 16.02 -1.97
N ASP A 395 -1.29 14.72 -1.88
CA ASP A 395 -0.39 13.67 -2.38
C ASP A 395 -0.30 13.69 -3.91
N MET A 396 -1.42 13.91 -4.61
CA MET A 396 -1.43 14.12 -6.07
C MET A 396 -0.50 15.26 -6.47
N ARG A 397 -0.59 16.39 -5.77
CA ARG A 397 0.28 17.56 -5.97
C ARG A 397 1.75 17.21 -5.79
N ARG A 398 2.07 16.53 -4.68
CA ARG A 398 3.44 16.09 -4.37
C ARG A 398 4.01 15.15 -5.44
N VAL A 399 3.20 14.23 -5.95
CA VAL A 399 3.64 13.26 -6.96
C VAL A 399 3.83 13.90 -8.33
N LEU A 400 2.99 14.85 -8.71
CA LEU A 400 3.03 15.47 -10.04
C LEU A 400 4.00 16.66 -10.14
N LEU A 401 4.39 17.28 -9.02
CA LEU A 401 5.28 18.44 -8.99
C LEU A 401 6.67 18.14 -8.37
N GLY A 402 6.79 17.09 -7.53
CA GLY A 402 8.00 16.70 -6.82
C GLY A 402 8.05 17.25 -5.40
#